data_ae764466c53b0c07f8b582fb0298bddb
#
_entry.id   ae764466c53b0c07f8b582fb0298bddb
#
_cell.length_a   1.000
_cell.length_b   1.000
_cell.length_c   1.000
_cell.angle_alpha   90.00
_cell.angle_beta   90.00
_cell.angle_gamma   90.00
#
_symmetry.space_group_name_H-M   'P 1'
#
loop_
_entity.id
_entity.type
_entity.pdbx_description
1 polymer ?
#
loop_
_entity_poly.entity_id
_entity_poly.type
_entity_poly.pdbx_seq_one_letter_code
_entity_poly.pdbx_strand_id
1 'polypeptide(L)'
;MNVISKPNLFDSARATGNPQLLERAARWYELATKNDFGNFVEVQNVFPTVDWVSDRLVFNLGSYRLICGVSYRRKAFFFKALLSHAAYDQGGWKK
;
A
#
# COMPACT_ATOMS: atom_id res chain seq x y z
N MET A 1 6.08 -10.31 -4.49
CA MET A 1 5.37 -9.46 -5.47
C MET A 1 6.29 -8.36 -5.94
N ASN A 2 6.16 -7.93 -7.18
CA ASN A 2 6.80 -6.72 -7.65
C ASN A 2 5.98 -5.51 -7.20
N VAL A 3 6.67 -4.43 -6.81
CA VAL A 3 6.01 -3.17 -6.48
C VAL A 3 6.29 -2.17 -7.59
N ILE A 4 5.26 -1.86 -8.36
CA ILE A 4 5.37 -0.94 -9.50
C ILE A 4 5.25 0.49 -8.96
N SER A 5 6.10 1.38 -9.47
CA SER A 5 6.21 2.78 -9.05
C SER A 5 6.79 2.93 -7.63
N LYS A 6 7.77 2.07 -7.27
CA LYS A 6 8.49 2.16 -6.01
C LYS A 6 9.01 3.59 -5.72
N PRO A 7 9.65 4.31 -6.67
CA PRO A 7 10.11 5.67 -6.40
C PRO A 7 8.99 6.60 -5.96
N ASN A 8 7.80 6.48 -6.56
CA ASN A 8 6.66 7.32 -6.21
C ASN A 8 6.17 7.04 -4.79
N LEU A 9 6.17 5.78 -4.36
CA LEU A 9 5.83 5.42 -2.99
C LEU A 9 6.77 6.12 -2.00
N PHE A 10 8.07 5.98 -2.18
CA PHE A 10 9.05 6.52 -1.24
C PHE A 10 9.13 8.05 -1.31
N ASP A 11 8.97 8.63 -2.49
CA ASP A 11 8.89 10.09 -2.64
C ASP A 11 7.68 10.66 -1.91
N SER A 12 6.53 9.98 -2.02
CA SER A 12 5.31 10.39 -1.29
C SER A 12 5.52 10.32 0.22
N ALA A 13 6.18 9.26 0.71
CA ALA A 13 6.46 9.13 2.13
C ALA A 13 7.42 10.23 2.63
N ARG A 14 8.45 10.53 1.86
CA ARG A 14 9.41 11.59 2.21
C ARG A 14 8.76 12.97 2.21
N ALA A 15 7.83 13.21 1.28
CA ALA A 15 7.14 14.49 1.16
C ALA A 15 6.31 14.84 2.39
N THR A 16 5.90 13.84 3.18
CA THR A 16 5.15 14.10 4.43
C THR A 16 6.04 14.66 5.54
N GLY A 17 7.35 14.50 5.45
CA GLY A 17 8.27 14.89 6.50
C GLY A 17 8.20 14.01 7.76
N ASN A 18 7.51 12.87 7.69
CA ASN A 18 7.31 11.96 8.81
C ASN A 18 8.27 10.76 8.70
N PRO A 19 9.35 10.71 9.51
CA PRO A 19 10.32 9.61 9.41
C PRO A 19 9.72 8.26 9.78
N GLN A 20 8.73 8.21 10.66
CA GLN A 20 8.05 6.95 11.01
C GLN A 20 7.29 6.40 9.81
N LEU A 21 6.68 7.27 9.01
CA LEU A 21 5.97 6.83 7.81
C LEU A 21 6.94 6.23 6.80
N LEU A 22 8.12 6.83 6.64
CA LEU A 22 9.14 6.30 5.74
C LEU A 22 9.59 4.90 6.19
N GLU A 23 9.79 4.69 7.49
CA GLU A 23 10.13 3.38 8.03
C GLU A 23 9.01 2.36 7.80
N ARG A 24 7.76 2.77 7.99
CA ARG A 24 6.59 1.90 7.76
C ARG A 24 6.46 1.53 6.28
N ALA A 25 6.70 2.48 5.39
CA ALA A 25 6.69 2.22 3.95
C ALA A 25 7.80 1.24 3.56
N ALA A 26 8.99 1.39 4.12
CA ALA A 26 10.11 0.49 3.88
C ALA A 26 9.79 -0.92 4.38
N ARG A 27 9.18 -1.05 5.56
CA ARG A 27 8.78 -2.35 6.10
C ARG A 27 7.70 -3.00 5.24
N TRP A 28 6.70 -2.23 4.82
CA TRP A 28 5.67 -2.71 3.92
C TRP A 28 6.30 -3.22 2.61
N TYR A 29 7.20 -2.44 2.04
CA TYR A 29 7.88 -2.80 0.80
C TYR A 29 8.67 -4.11 0.95
N GLU A 30 9.38 -4.27 2.05
CA GLU A 30 10.13 -5.49 2.35
C GLU A 30 9.21 -6.70 2.40
N LEU A 31 8.10 -6.61 3.14
CA LEU A 31 7.15 -7.71 3.26
C LEU A 31 6.47 -8.01 1.91
N ALA A 32 6.13 -6.97 1.16
CA ALA A 32 5.47 -7.15 -0.14
C ALA A 32 6.39 -7.84 -1.14
N THR A 33 7.66 -7.47 -1.17
CA THR A 33 8.61 -8.01 -2.15
C THR A 33 9.14 -9.40 -1.78
N LYS A 34 9.15 -9.75 -0.50
CA LYS A 34 9.60 -11.07 -0.03
C LYS A 34 8.55 -12.16 -0.20
N ASN A 35 7.32 -11.81 -0.49
CA ASN A 35 6.22 -12.77 -0.59
C ASN A 35 5.59 -12.70 -1.97
N ASP A 36 5.09 -13.85 -2.43
CA ASP A 36 4.19 -13.92 -3.58
C ASP A 36 2.80 -14.24 -3.04
N PHE A 37 1.81 -13.49 -3.50
CA PHE A 37 0.44 -13.67 -3.06
C PHE A 37 -0.42 -14.14 -4.25
N GLY A 38 -1.18 -15.21 -4.03
CA GLY A 38 -2.07 -15.75 -5.05
C GLY A 38 -3.49 -15.19 -4.97
N ASN A 39 -3.86 -14.60 -3.83
CA ASN A 39 -5.20 -14.07 -3.59
C ASN A 39 -5.20 -13.15 -2.38
N PHE A 40 -6.36 -12.53 -2.11
CA PHE A 40 -6.49 -11.57 -1.01
C PHE A 40 -6.26 -12.21 0.37
N VAL A 41 -6.68 -13.44 0.57
CA VAL A 41 -6.50 -14.12 1.87
C VAL A 41 -5.02 -14.25 2.19
N GLU A 42 -4.19 -14.55 1.20
CA GLU A 42 -2.74 -14.63 1.41
C GLU A 42 -2.15 -13.26 1.76
N VAL A 43 -2.67 -12.19 1.16
CA VAL A 43 -2.27 -10.81 1.53
C VAL A 43 -2.64 -10.53 2.98
N GLN A 44 -3.84 -10.91 3.41
CA GLN A 44 -4.29 -10.71 4.80
C GLN A 44 -3.44 -11.47 5.81
N ASN A 45 -2.90 -12.61 5.44
CA ASN A 45 -2.03 -13.39 6.34
C ASN A 45 -0.76 -12.62 6.71
N VAL A 46 -0.25 -11.79 5.82
CA VAL A 46 0.95 -10.98 6.06
C VAL A 46 0.59 -9.57 6.54
N PHE A 47 -0.52 -9.01 6.04
CA PHE A 47 -1.01 -7.68 6.38
C PHE A 47 -2.43 -7.79 6.96
N PRO A 48 -2.57 -8.14 8.25
CA PRO A 48 -3.88 -8.48 8.83
C PRO A 48 -4.93 -7.39 8.74
N THR A 49 -4.53 -6.12 8.65
CA THR A 49 -5.47 -4.99 8.60
C THR A 49 -5.75 -4.48 7.20
N VAL A 50 -5.24 -5.20 6.16
CA VAL A 50 -5.50 -4.78 4.78
C VAL A 50 -6.98 -4.86 4.46
N ASP A 51 -7.48 -3.86 3.74
CA ASP A 51 -8.85 -3.82 3.25
C ASP A 51 -8.88 -3.94 1.73
N TRP A 52 -9.96 -4.52 1.24
CA TRP A 52 -10.25 -4.58 -0.18
C TRP A 52 -11.43 -3.64 -0.45
N VAL A 53 -11.14 -2.48 -1.04
CA VAL A 53 -12.16 -1.44 -1.30
C VAL A 53 -12.23 -1.22 -2.81
N SER A 54 -13.38 -1.52 -3.41
CA SER A 54 -13.56 -1.51 -4.86
C SER A 54 -12.57 -2.48 -5.51
N ASP A 55 -11.72 -2.01 -6.41
CA ASP A 55 -10.67 -2.82 -7.05
C ASP A 55 -9.28 -2.56 -6.46
N ARG A 56 -9.22 -1.97 -5.28
CA ARG A 56 -7.96 -1.55 -4.65
C ARG A 56 -7.74 -2.26 -3.33
N LEU A 57 -6.47 -2.38 -2.95
CA LEU A 57 -6.08 -2.77 -1.61
C LEU A 57 -5.64 -1.54 -0.84
N VAL A 58 -6.05 -1.47 0.42
CA VAL A 58 -5.74 -0.36 1.32
C VAL A 58 -4.97 -0.91 2.51
N PHE A 59 -3.73 -0.49 2.66
CA PHE A 59 -2.85 -0.92 3.75
C PHE A 59 -2.73 0.19 4.78
N ASN A 60 -2.80 -0.17 6.05
CA ASN A 60 -2.58 0.79 7.13
C ASN A 60 -1.09 0.99 7.36
N LEU A 61 -0.63 2.23 7.29
CA LEU A 61 0.74 2.62 7.64
C LEU A 61 0.66 3.69 8.75
N GLY A 62 0.33 3.26 9.96
CA GLY A 62 0.08 4.18 11.06
C GLY A 62 -1.15 5.04 10.78
N SER A 63 -1.01 6.36 10.83
CA SER A 63 -2.10 7.29 10.53
C SER A 63 -2.31 7.54 9.05
N TYR A 64 -1.55 6.84 8.18
CA TYR A 64 -1.67 6.95 6.73
C TYR A 64 -2.26 5.68 6.13
N ARG A 65 -2.75 5.81 4.91
CA ARG A 65 -3.29 4.69 4.13
C ARG A 65 -2.54 4.60 2.81
N LEU A 66 -1.99 3.42 2.54
CA LEU A 66 -1.32 3.12 1.26
C LEU A 66 -2.33 2.41 0.37
N ILE A 67 -2.56 2.98 -0.81
CA ILE A 67 -3.53 2.44 -1.76
C ILE A 67 -2.79 1.87 -2.95
N CYS A 68 -3.08 0.60 -3.25
CA CYS A 68 -2.47 -0.13 -4.35
C CYS A 68 -3.53 -0.82 -5.20
N GLY A 69 -3.28 -0.85 -6.52
CA GLY A 69 -3.90 -1.86 -7.35
C GLY A 69 -3.15 -3.17 -7.18
N VAL A 70 -3.75 -4.28 -7.57
CA VAL A 70 -3.12 -5.60 -7.47
C VAL A 70 -3.43 -6.43 -8.70
N SER A 71 -2.43 -7.17 -9.15
CA SER A 71 -2.60 -8.24 -10.12
C SER A 71 -1.92 -9.49 -9.56
N TYR A 72 -2.73 -10.44 -9.10
CA TYR A 72 -2.20 -11.70 -8.57
C TYR A 72 -1.55 -12.53 -9.67
N ARG A 73 -2.11 -12.49 -10.87
CA ARG A 73 -1.58 -13.19 -12.02
C ARG A 73 -0.17 -12.69 -12.41
N ARG A 74 0.02 -11.38 -12.37
CA ARG A 74 1.31 -10.74 -12.73
C ARG A 74 2.23 -10.63 -11.52
N LYS A 75 1.74 -10.97 -10.34
CA LYS A 75 2.48 -10.86 -9.08
C LYS A 75 2.98 -9.44 -8.87
N ALA A 76 2.07 -8.48 -8.96
CA ALA A 76 2.42 -7.06 -8.86
C ALA A 76 1.42 -6.29 -8.00
N PHE A 77 1.95 -5.38 -7.18
CA PHE A 77 1.22 -4.28 -6.57
C PHE A 77 1.54 -3.01 -7.35
N PHE A 78 0.52 -2.23 -7.65
CA PHE A 78 0.67 -0.97 -8.35
C PHE A 78 0.40 0.16 -7.38
N PHE A 79 1.43 0.93 -7.03
CA PHE A 79 1.26 2.07 -6.14
C PHE A 79 0.30 3.08 -6.77
N LYS A 80 -0.70 3.51 -6.02
CA LYS A 80 -1.66 4.52 -6.47
C LYS A 80 -1.59 5.80 -5.65
N ALA A 81 -1.60 5.67 -4.32
CA ALA A 81 -1.61 6.84 -3.45
C ALA A 81 -1.14 6.49 -2.04
N LEU A 82 -0.60 7.49 -1.36
CA LEU A 82 -0.30 7.44 0.07
C LEU A 82 -1.00 8.63 0.70
N LEU A 83 -2.06 8.37 1.46
CA LEU A 83 -2.97 9.39 1.95
C LEU A 83 -2.98 9.44 3.47
N SER A 84 -3.11 10.65 4.02
CA SER A 84 -3.45 10.78 5.44
C SER A 84 -4.83 10.19 5.69
N HIS A 85 -5.13 9.87 6.95
CA HIS A 85 -6.44 9.35 7.32
C HIS A 85 -7.58 10.29 6.88
N ALA A 86 -7.39 11.61 7.06
CA ALA A 86 -8.39 12.60 6.66
C ALA A 86 -8.61 12.61 5.14
N ALA A 87 -7.52 12.57 4.35
CA ALA A 87 -7.64 12.54 2.90
C ALA A 87 -8.28 11.23 2.42
N TYR A 88 -7.95 10.13 3.07
CA TYR A 88 -8.57 8.82 2.78
C TYR A 88 -10.08 8.86 2.99
N ASP A 89 -10.52 9.44 4.11
CA ASP A 89 -11.94 9.50 4.45
C ASP A 89 -12.77 10.35 3.46
N GLN A 90 -12.14 11.30 2.77
CA GLN A 90 -12.82 12.08 1.75
C GLN A 90 -13.23 11.24 0.53
N GLY A 91 -12.58 10.12 0.30
CA GLY A 91 -12.98 9.17 -0.73
C GLY A 91 -12.64 9.54 -2.16
N GLY A 92 -11.94 10.64 -2.41
CA GLY A 92 -11.59 11.08 -3.75
C GLY A 92 -10.74 10.09 -4.54
N TRP A 93 -9.99 9.27 -3.84
CA TRP A 93 -9.13 8.24 -4.43
C TRP A 93 -9.90 7.09 -5.07
N LYS A 94 -11.19 6.96 -4.79
CA LYS A 94 -12.05 5.90 -5.35
C LYS A 94 -12.47 6.16 -6.80
N LYS A 95 -12.25 7.33 -7.30
CA LYS A 95 -12.65 7.71 -8.66
C LYS A 95 -11.73 7.12 -9.72
#